data_504b3c17285600be4cdbfdab3550d231
#
_entry.id   504b3c17285600be4cdbfdab3550d231
#
_cell.length_a   1.000
_cell.length_b   1.000
_cell.length_c   1.000
_cell.angle_alpha   90.00
_cell.angle_beta   90.00
_cell.angle_gamma   90.00
#
_symmetry.space_group_name_H-M   'P 1'
#
loop_
_entity.id
_entity.type
_entity.pdbx_description
1 polymer ?
#
loop_
_entity_poly.entity_id
_entity_poly.type
_entity_poly.pdbx_seq_one_letter_code
_entity_poly.pdbx_strand_id
1 'polypeptide(L)' 'MIIFNIEKLLKKKNKSKYWLCKNMNITYKNLNRIIYGETSSISFKYLEDFCEFLDCSLEDLIYIEKKA' A
#
# COMPACT_ATOMS: atom_id res chain seq x y z
N MET A 1 9.31 2.90 12.45
CA MET A 1 9.19 3.04 10.99
C MET A 1 7.94 2.31 10.49
N ILE A 2 7.14 2.98 9.70
CA ILE A 2 5.92 2.37 9.17
C ILE A 2 6.24 1.66 7.85
N ILE A 3 5.83 0.40 7.76
CA ILE A 3 6.07 -0.44 6.59
C ILE A 3 4.72 -0.79 5.96
N PHE A 4 4.64 -0.66 4.64
CA PHE A 4 3.47 -1.07 3.88
C PHE A 4 3.72 -2.42 3.21
N ASN A 5 2.78 -3.35 3.37
CA ASN A 5 2.87 -4.69 2.77
C ASN A 5 2.22 -4.76 1.38
N ILE A 6 2.18 -3.64 0.67
CA ILE A 6 1.46 -3.55 -0.61
C ILE A 6 1.99 -4.54 -1.64
N GLU A 7 3.31 -4.62 -1.81
CA GLU A 7 3.91 -5.53 -2.79
C GLU A 7 3.60 -6.99 -2.46
N LYS A 8 3.69 -7.34 -1.19
CA LYS A 8 3.40 -8.70 -0.73
C LYS A 8 1.94 -9.08 -0.99
N LEU A 9 1.03 -8.15 -0.71
CA LEU A 9 -0.40 -8.38 -0.92
C LEU A 9 -0.75 -8.46 -2.40
N LEU A 10 -0.13 -7.63 -3.25
CA LEU A 10 -0.30 -7.70 -4.68
C LEU A 10 0.15 -9.03 -5.23
N LYS A 11 1.29 -9.50 -4.78
CA LYS A 11 1.85 -10.79 -5.21
C LYS A 11 0.92 -11.93 -4.81
N LYS A 12 0.37 -11.87 -3.61
CA LYS A 12 -0.56 -12.87 -3.11
C LYS A 12 -1.82 -12.94 -3.98
N LYS A 13 -2.27 -11.78 -4.47
CA LYS A 13 -3.45 -11.71 -5.35
C LYS A 13 -3.10 -11.88 -6.82
N ASN A 14 -1.84 -12.04 -7.15
CA ASN A 14 -1.36 -12.15 -8.52
C ASN A 14 -1.74 -10.92 -9.35
N LYS A 15 -1.57 -9.74 -8.75
CA LYS A 15 -1.84 -8.45 -9.39
C LYS A 15 -0.59 -7.60 -9.43
N SER A 16 -0.54 -6.64 -10.36
CA SER A 16 0.61 -5.74 -10.53
C SER A 16 0.37 -4.41 -9.85
N LYS A 17 1.45 -3.65 -9.64
CA LYS A 17 1.35 -2.27 -9.19
C LYS A 17 0.55 -1.42 -10.17
N TYR A 18 0.71 -1.68 -11.45
CA TYR A 18 -0.03 -0.98 -12.50
C TYR A 18 -1.53 -1.16 -12.34
N TRP A 19 -1.97 -2.40 -12.07
CA TRP A 19 -3.37 -2.70 -11.81
C TRP A 19 -3.90 -1.86 -10.64
N LEU A 20 -3.13 -1.78 -9.56
CA LEU A 20 -3.53 -1.01 -8.38
C LEU A 20 -3.60 0.48 -8.67
N CYS A 21 -2.60 1.02 -9.39
CA CYS A 21 -2.59 2.42 -9.78
C CYS A 21 -3.84 2.78 -10.59
N LYS A 22 -4.19 1.93 -11.52
CA LYS A 22 -5.33 2.16 -12.39
C LYS A 22 -6.64 2.15 -11.62
N ASN A 23 -6.80 1.22 -10.68
CA ASN A 23 -8.02 1.09 -9.89
C ASN A 23 -8.16 2.20 -8.85
N MET A 24 -7.05 2.64 -8.27
CA MET A 24 -7.07 3.69 -7.26
C MET A 24 -6.95 5.09 -7.83
N ASN A 25 -6.71 5.21 -9.13
CA ASN A 25 -6.46 6.49 -9.78
C ASN A 25 -5.28 7.24 -9.12
N ILE A 26 -4.22 6.50 -8.85
CA ILE A 26 -2.99 7.03 -8.24
C ILE A 26 -1.85 6.86 -9.24
N THR A 27 -0.91 7.80 -9.26
CA THR A 27 0.24 7.69 -10.16
C THR A 27 1.20 6.62 -9.66
N TYR A 28 1.93 6.03 -10.59
CA TYR A 28 2.93 5.01 -10.25
C TYR A 28 3.99 5.59 -9.31
N LYS A 29 4.39 6.84 -9.55
CA LYS A 29 5.37 7.53 -8.72
C LYS A 29 4.87 7.66 -7.28
N ASN A 30 3.61 8.08 -7.10
CA ASN A 30 3.04 8.23 -5.77
C ASN A 30 2.90 6.90 -5.06
N LEU A 31 2.48 5.87 -5.79
CA LEU A 31 2.37 4.54 -5.20
C LEU A 31 3.73 4.04 -4.70
N ASN A 32 4.77 4.21 -5.50
CA ASN A 32 6.12 3.78 -5.11
C ASN A 32 6.62 4.56 -3.89
N ARG A 33 6.31 5.85 -3.80
CA ARG A 33 6.68 6.65 -2.63
C ARG A 33 6.05 6.10 -1.36
N ILE A 34 4.79 5.66 -1.45
CA ILE A 34 4.10 5.05 -0.33
C ILE A 34 4.73 3.70 0.02
N ILE A 35 4.97 2.87 -0.98
CA ILE A 35 5.54 1.53 -0.78
C ILE A 35 6.90 1.60 -0.10
N TYR A 36 7.74 2.55 -0.51
CA TYR A 36 9.10 2.65 0.01
C TYR A 36 9.24 3.58 1.22
N GLY A 37 8.10 4.03 1.77
CA GLY A 37 8.10 4.82 2.98
C GLY A 37 8.65 6.23 2.83
N GLU A 38 8.57 6.79 1.64
CA GLU A 38 9.08 8.13 1.36
C GLU A 38 8.07 9.24 1.64
N THR A 39 6.89 8.89 2.15
CA THR A 39 5.87 9.86 2.53
C THR A 39 5.78 9.95 4.05
N SER A 40 5.48 11.14 4.55
CA SER A 40 5.30 11.36 5.98
C SER A 40 3.84 11.26 6.40
N SER A 41 2.93 11.22 5.44
CA SER A 41 1.49 11.13 5.72
C SER A 41 0.78 10.45 4.57
N ILE A 42 -0.42 9.94 4.83
CA ILE A 42 -1.26 9.31 3.83
C ILE A 42 -2.72 9.62 4.15
N SER A 43 -3.54 9.78 3.13
CA SER A 43 -4.96 10.04 3.34
C SER A 43 -5.69 8.77 3.78
N PHE A 44 -6.74 8.95 4.58
CA PHE A 44 -7.59 7.82 4.98
C PHE A 44 -8.24 7.15 3.78
N LYS A 45 -8.56 7.94 2.76
CA LYS A 45 -9.13 7.39 1.53
C LYS A 45 -8.18 6.39 0.87
N TYR A 46 -6.90 6.69 0.83
CA TYR A 46 -5.92 5.76 0.28
C TYR A 46 -5.82 4.49 1.13
N LEU A 47 -5.87 4.62 2.44
CA LEU A 47 -5.85 3.45 3.33
C LEU A 47 -7.07 2.56 3.07
N GLU A 48 -8.25 3.17 2.94
CA GLU A 48 -9.46 2.43 2.65
C GLU A 48 -9.38 1.74 1.28
N ASP A 49 -8.90 2.45 0.27
CA ASP A 49 -8.77 1.90 -1.08
C ASP A 49 -7.80 0.72 -1.11
N PHE A 50 -6.66 0.86 -0.43
CA PHE A 50 -5.70 -0.25 -0.36
C PHE A 50 -6.34 -1.49 0.27
N CYS A 51 -7.03 -1.32 1.37
CA CYS A 51 -7.70 -2.43 2.05
C CYS A 51 -8.77 -3.06 1.17
N GLU A 52 -9.54 -2.23 0.47
CA GLU A 52 -10.60 -2.72 -0.40
C GLU A 52 -10.06 -3.47 -1.61
N PHE A 53 -9.13 -2.89 -2.35
CA PHE A 53 -8.60 -3.51 -3.57
C PHE A 53 -7.68 -4.68 -3.29
N LEU A 54 -6.96 -4.65 -2.17
CA LEU A 54 -6.08 -5.73 -1.77
C LEU A 54 -6.78 -6.78 -0.91
N ASP A 55 -8.04 -6.53 -0.58
CA ASP A 55 -8.87 -7.45 0.21
C ASP A 55 -8.17 -7.86 1.50
N CYS A 56 -7.78 -6.86 2.27
CA CYS A 56 -7.05 -7.07 3.52
C CYS A 56 -7.54 -6.10 4.60
N SER A 57 -7.20 -6.42 5.85
CA SER A 57 -7.44 -5.51 6.95
C SER A 57 -6.31 -4.49 7.03
N LEU A 58 -6.52 -3.43 7.82
CA LEU A 58 -5.48 -2.44 8.04
C LEU A 58 -4.24 -3.07 8.68
N GLU A 59 -4.44 -4.04 9.56
CA GLU A 59 -3.35 -4.76 10.22
C GLU A 59 -2.49 -5.53 9.24
N ASP A 60 -3.10 -6.03 8.17
CA ASP A 60 -2.36 -6.74 7.12
C ASP A 60 -1.64 -5.79 6.20
N LEU A 61 -2.16 -4.56 6.06
CA LEU A 61 -1.63 -3.58 5.13
C LEU A 61 -0.37 -2.90 5.64
N ILE A 62 -0.39 -2.46 6.91
CA ILE A 62 0.72 -1.68 7.49
C ILE A 62 1.10 -2.23 8.86
N TYR A 63 2.37 -2.02 9.21
CA TYR A 63 2.86 -2.34 10.54
C TYR A 63 4.02 -1.42 10.90
N ILE A 64 4.34 -1.37 12.18
CA ILE A 64 5.45 -0.59 12.66
C ILE A 64 6.63 -1.53 12.90
N GLU A 65 7.73 -1.29 12.19
CA GLU A 65 8.95 -2.04 12.37
C GLU A 65 9.76 -1.39 13.49
N LYS A 66 10.06 -2.17 14.51
CA LYS A 66 10.89 -1.70 15.61
C LYS A 66 12.34 -2.09 15.36
N LYS A 67 13.22 -1.10 15.43
CA LYS A 67 14.64 -1.40 15.42
C LYS A 67 15.02 -1.97 16.79
N ALA A 68 15.68 -3.10 16.74
CA ALA A 68 16.22 -3.69 17.95
C ALA A 68 17.30 -2.79 18.52
#